data_94ef79ce4dbd76eed20863a74e974b52
#
_entry.id   94ef79ce4dbd76eed20863a74e974b52
#
_cell.length_a   1.000
_cell.length_b   1.000
_cell.length_c   1.000
_cell.angle_alpha   90.00
_cell.angle_beta   90.00
_cell.angle_gamma   90.00
#
_symmetry.space_group_name_H-M   'P 1'
#
loop_
_entity.id
_entity.type
_entity.pdbx_description
1 polymer ?
#
loop_
_entity_poly.entity_id
_entity_poly.type
_entity_poly.pdbx_seq_one_letter_code
_entity_poly.pdbx_strand_id
1 'polypeptide(L)'
;SSDLFANNIIPVTQMKLTNLKYEIIVAKPAIDIKEGVFYDKIDGYVIKLGKKESNDSVIRNIVIFEKKFNLQDNMIMAESGVMRVSANKKFLEFIMYNGWRYQERGLRNTPNTEFTRLYFKEYKKVFDLKSFQMNKSSDFIYDPKMLTVNQLNHAIDSLQNKDSFYLKKASVEIEPTMRFMLYKDSSAAFLSQKK
;
A
#
# COMPACT_ATOMS: atom_id res chain seq x y z
N SER A 1 8.58 38.02 12.45
CA SER A 1 7.21 37.76 11.93
C SER A 1 7.20 36.64 10.88
N SER A 2 8.27 36.47 10.11
CA SER A 2 8.42 35.41 9.10
C SER A 2 8.44 34.00 9.71
N ASP A 3 9.13 33.81 10.82
CA ASP A 3 9.29 32.52 11.51
C ASP A 3 7.97 32.02 12.11
N LEU A 4 7.13 32.93 12.59
CA LEU A 4 5.83 32.60 13.15
C LEU A 4 4.88 32.10 12.06
N PHE A 5 4.97 32.69 10.88
CA PHE A 5 4.18 32.29 9.71
C PHE A 5 4.62 30.91 9.20
N ALA A 6 5.93 30.69 9.02
CA ALA A 6 6.48 29.44 8.53
C ALA A 6 6.27 28.28 9.50
N ASN A 7 6.40 28.53 10.80
CA ASN A 7 6.38 27.46 11.81
C ASN A 7 4.96 27.11 12.30
N ASN A 8 4.01 28.01 12.23
CA ASN A 8 2.67 27.78 12.77
C ASN A 8 1.57 27.80 11.70
N ILE A 9 1.59 28.78 10.79
CA ILE A 9 0.48 28.95 9.84
C ILE A 9 0.59 27.97 8.69
N ILE A 10 1.77 27.81 8.10
CA ILE A 10 1.96 26.89 6.96
C ILE A 10 1.62 25.44 7.34
N PRO A 11 2.16 24.84 8.43
CA PRO A 11 1.84 23.47 8.80
C PRO A 11 0.34 23.25 9.07
N VAL A 12 -0.31 24.18 9.79
CA VAL A 12 -1.74 24.09 10.11
C VAL A 12 -2.58 24.17 8.83
N THR A 13 -2.23 25.04 7.90
CA THR A 13 -2.93 25.21 6.63
C THR A 13 -2.79 23.95 5.76
N GLN A 14 -1.58 23.41 5.67
CA GLN A 14 -1.32 22.15 4.93
C GLN A 14 -2.09 20.98 5.53
N MET A 15 -2.11 20.87 6.86
CA MET A 15 -2.86 19.84 7.54
C MET A 15 -4.38 19.96 7.27
N LYS A 16 -4.95 21.16 7.31
CA LYS A 16 -6.36 21.41 6.98
C LYS A 16 -6.67 21.08 5.52
N LEU A 17 -5.83 21.50 4.58
CA LEU A 17 -5.97 21.19 3.16
C LEU A 17 -5.97 19.69 2.90
N THR A 18 -5.07 18.97 3.56
CA THR A 18 -4.96 17.53 3.46
C THR A 18 -6.18 16.82 4.04
N ASN A 19 -6.66 17.28 5.20
CA ASN A 19 -7.87 16.72 5.79
C ASN A 19 -9.10 16.94 4.89
N LEU A 20 -9.23 18.13 4.29
CA LEU A 20 -10.31 18.43 3.35
C LEU A 20 -10.21 17.54 2.10
N LYS A 21 -9.01 17.41 1.52
CA LYS A 21 -8.76 16.51 0.39
C LYS A 21 -9.15 15.07 0.73
N TYR A 22 -8.82 14.62 1.93
CA TYR A 22 -9.20 13.30 2.42
C TYR A 22 -10.72 13.14 2.57
N GLU A 23 -11.42 14.12 3.15
CA GLU A 23 -12.88 14.10 3.27
C GLU A 23 -13.55 13.99 1.90
N ILE A 24 -13.01 14.67 0.89
CA ILE A 24 -13.48 14.57 -0.49
C ILE A 24 -13.27 13.17 -1.05
N ILE A 25 -12.09 12.57 -0.83
CA ILE A 25 -11.77 11.21 -1.31
C ILE A 25 -12.67 10.17 -0.63
N VAL A 26 -12.91 10.29 0.67
CA VAL A 26 -13.83 9.39 1.40
C VAL A 26 -15.27 9.59 0.96
N ALA A 27 -15.68 10.82 0.67
CA ALA A 27 -17.03 11.10 0.19
C ALA A 27 -17.26 10.63 -1.25
N LYS A 28 -16.21 10.67 -2.09
CA LYS A 28 -16.25 10.27 -3.50
C LYS A 28 -15.00 9.51 -3.91
N PRO A 29 -14.81 8.25 -3.46
CA PRO A 29 -13.64 7.44 -3.81
C PRO A 29 -13.46 7.26 -5.32
N ALA A 30 -14.58 7.34 -6.06
CA ALA A 30 -14.60 7.30 -7.50
C ALA A 30 -13.71 8.37 -8.16
N ILE A 31 -13.52 9.51 -7.53
CA ILE A 31 -12.71 10.61 -8.06
C ILE A 31 -11.22 10.24 -8.09
N ASP A 32 -10.76 9.48 -7.10
CA ASP A 32 -9.34 9.14 -6.98
C ASP A 32 -8.94 7.94 -7.87
N ILE A 33 -9.87 7.07 -8.24
CA ILE A 33 -9.61 5.94 -9.14
C ILE A 33 -9.66 6.42 -10.59
N LYS A 34 -8.48 6.52 -11.22
CA LYS A 34 -8.35 6.98 -12.61
C LYS A 34 -8.62 5.83 -13.60
N GLU A 35 -9.21 6.20 -14.76
CA GLU A 35 -9.42 5.27 -15.87
C GLU A 35 -8.10 4.70 -16.39
N GLY A 36 -8.08 3.41 -16.67
CA GLY A 36 -6.94 2.72 -17.26
C GLY A 36 -5.74 2.52 -16.32
N VAL A 37 -5.76 3.09 -15.11
CA VAL A 37 -4.65 3.04 -14.16
C VAL A 37 -4.94 2.05 -13.05
N PHE A 38 -3.93 1.34 -12.60
CA PHE A 38 -4.03 0.48 -11.42
C PHE A 38 -4.05 1.31 -10.15
N TYR A 39 -5.06 1.09 -9.33
CA TYR A 39 -5.26 1.75 -8.04
C TYR A 39 -5.02 0.75 -6.91
N ASP A 40 -3.98 0.94 -6.13
CA ASP A 40 -3.48 0.04 -5.08
C ASP A 40 -3.61 0.59 -3.65
N LYS A 41 -4.35 1.70 -3.49
CA LYS A 41 -4.49 2.38 -2.19
C LYS A 41 -5.48 1.72 -1.23
N ILE A 42 -6.13 0.64 -1.64
CA ILE A 42 -6.97 -0.20 -0.78
C ILE A 42 -6.14 -1.38 -0.33
N ASP A 43 -5.94 -1.51 0.97
CA ASP A 43 -5.15 -2.60 1.53
C ASP A 43 -5.68 -3.97 1.09
N GLY A 44 -4.77 -4.81 0.60
CA GLY A 44 -5.10 -6.13 0.07
C GLY A 44 -5.75 -6.18 -1.31
N TYR A 45 -5.89 -5.03 -2.00
CA TYR A 45 -6.53 -4.98 -3.32
C TYR A 45 -5.79 -4.09 -4.31
N VAL A 46 -5.89 -4.46 -5.59
CA VAL A 46 -5.52 -3.60 -6.72
C VAL A 46 -6.70 -3.54 -7.68
N ILE A 47 -7.18 -2.34 -7.97
CA ILE A 47 -8.35 -2.11 -8.80
C ILE A 47 -7.94 -1.40 -10.08
N LYS A 48 -8.50 -1.81 -11.20
CA LYS A 48 -8.41 -1.11 -12.48
C LYS A 48 -9.79 -0.94 -13.06
N LEU A 49 -10.14 0.27 -13.45
CA LEU A 49 -11.36 0.60 -14.18
C LEU A 49 -10.97 0.93 -15.63
N GLY A 50 -11.65 0.34 -16.59
CA GLY A 50 -11.43 0.68 -18.00
C GLY A 50 -12.04 2.05 -18.33
N LYS A 51 -13.27 2.30 -17.88
CA LYS A 51 -14.00 3.55 -18.13
C LYS A 51 -14.92 3.90 -16.97
N LYS A 52 -15.09 5.21 -16.73
CA LYS A 52 -16.10 5.76 -15.82
C LYS A 52 -17.08 6.60 -16.62
N GLU A 53 -18.35 6.55 -16.27
CA GLU A 53 -19.35 7.45 -16.85
C GLU A 53 -19.38 8.79 -16.11
N SER A 54 -20.00 9.79 -16.70
CA SER A 54 -19.95 11.20 -16.25
C SER A 54 -20.40 11.45 -14.80
N ASN A 55 -21.13 10.50 -14.20
CA ASN A 55 -21.54 10.57 -12.79
C ASN A 55 -20.56 9.91 -11.81
N ASP A 56 -19.40 9.38 -12.31
CA ASP A 56 -18.39 8.65 -11.53
C ASP A 56 -18.91 7.41 -10.76
N SER A 57 -20.19 7.08 -10.87
CA SER A 57 -20.80 5.96 -10.18
C SER A 57 -20.87 4.71 -11.06
N VAL A 58 -21.13 4.88 -12.36
CA VAL A 58 -21.16 3.77 -13.31
C VAL A 58 -19.77 3.54 -13.88
N ILE A 59 -19.29 2.31 -13.77
CA ILE A 59 -17.95 1.90 -14.15
C ILE A 59 -18.01 0.70 -15.10
N ARG A 60 -17.02 0.61 -16.02
CA ARG A 60 -16.94 -0.45 -17.02
C ARG A 60 -15.55 -1.07 -17.07
N ASN A 61 -15.50 -2.33 -17.52
CA ASN A 61 -14.28 -3.12 -17.64
C ASN A 61 -13.49 -3.11 -16.32
N ILE A 62 -14.11 -3.67 -15.29
CA ILE A 62 -13.62 -3.69 -13.93
C ILE A 62 -12.71 -4.89 -13.77
N VAL A 63 -11.51 -4.68 -13.22
CA VAL A 63 -10.59 -5.73 -12.80
C VAL A 63 -10.17 -5.46 -11.36
N ILE A 64 -10.35 -6.44 -10.50
CA ILE A 64 -9.96 -6.37 -9.09
C ILE A 64 -9.06 -7.57 -8.77
N PHE A 65 -7.83 -7.30 -8.38
CA PHE A 65 -6.93 -8.29 -7.83
C PHE A 65 -7.01 -8.28 -6.31
N GLU A 66 -7.13 -9.44 -5.68
CA GLU A 66 -7.08 -9.62 -4.23
C GLU A 66 -5.69 -10.08 -3.83
N LYS A 67 -4.92 -9.21 -3.19
CA LYS A 67 -3.61 -9.50 -2.61
C LYS A 67 -3.80 -9.95 -1.16
N LYS A 68 -4.02 -11.23 -0.89
CA LYS A 68 -4.01 -11.75 0.47
C LYS A 68 -2.66 -12.37 0.78
N PHE A 69 -2.14 -12.12 1.97
CA PHE A 69 -0.91 -12.75 2.46
C PHE A 69 -0.99 -14.27 2.30
N ASN A 70 0.00 -14.86 1.65
CA ASN A 70 0.19 -16.31 1.43
C ASN A 70 -0.90 -17.04 0.64
N LEU A 71 -1.82 -16.34 0.01
CA LEU A 71 -2.82 -16.93 -0.85
C LEU A 71 -2.55 -16.54 -2.30
N GLN A 72 -2.91 -17.42 -3.19
CA GLN A 72 -2.82 -17.26 -4.62
C GLN A 72 -3.57 -16.04 -5.11
N ASP A 73 -3.27 -15.65 -6.33
CA ASP A 73 -3.81 -14.49 -6.99
C ASP A 73 -5.30 -14.71 -7.30
N ASN A 74 -6.18 -14.11 -6.51
CA ASN A 74 -7.60 -14.06 -6.80
C ASN A 74 -7.90 -12.83 -7.64
N MET A 75 -8.71 -13.00 -8.67
CA MET A 75 -9.08 -11.92 -9.58
C MET A 75 -10.58 -11.92 -9.83
N ILE A 76 -11.16 -10.74 -9.89
CA ILE A 76 -12.55 -10.51 -10.29
C ILE A 76 -12.53 -9.64 -11.54
N MET A 77 -13.24 -10.05 -12.57
CA MET A 77 -13.43 -9.28 -13.80
C MET A 77 -14.92 -9.08 -14.03
N ALA A 78 -15.34 -7.87 -14.38
CA ALA A 78 -16.74 -7.57 -14.71
C ALA A 78 -16.87 -6.59 -15.87
N GLU A 79 -17.90 -6.74 -16.67
CA GLU A 79 -18.17 -5.85 -17.81
C GLU A 79 -18.58 -4.46 -17.34
N SER A 80 -19.42 -4.39 -16.32
CA SER A 80 -19.94 -3.14 -15.80
C SER A 80 -20.21 -3.24 -14.30
N GLY A 81 -20.43 -2.09 -13.68
CA GLY A 81 -20.80 -2.03 -12.27
C GLY A 81 -21.17 -0.65 -11.83
N VAL A 82 -21.64 -0.59 -10.58
CA VAL A 82 -21.92 0.66 -9.88
C VAL A 82 -21.02 0.73 -8.65
N MET A 83 -20.36 1.85 -8.49
CA MET A 83 -19.56 2.17 -7.34
C MET A 83 -20.25 3.22 -6.50
N ARG A 84 -20.43 2.95 -5.21
CA ARG A 84 -21.08 3.88 -4.28
C ARG A 84 -20.48 3.78 -2.88
N VAL A 85 -20.54 4.88 -2.16
CA VAL A 85 -20.23 4.90 -0.73
C VAL A 85 -21.48 4.53 0.05
N SER A 86 -21.34 3.68 1.06
CA SER A 86 -22.44 3.32 1.96
C SER A 86 -22.99 4.55 2.71
N ALA A 87 -24.25 4.50 3.13
CA ALA A 87 -24.92 5.60 3.83
C ALA A 87 -24.16 6.08 5.08
N ASN A 88 -23.48 5.16 5.78
CA ASN A 88 -22.67 5.45 6.96
C ASN A 88 -21.26 5.96 6.63
N LYS A 89 -20.91 6.11 5.34
CA LYS A 89 -19.60 6.56 4.83
C LYS A 89 -18.41 5.69 5.29
N LYS A 90 -18.66 4.45 5.73
CA LYS A 90 -17.62 3.55 6.22
C LYS A 90 -17.14 2.58 5.16
N PHE A 91 -17.96 2.33 4.13
CA PHE A 91 -17.68 1.30 3.13
C PHE A 91 -17.81 1.85 1.71
N LEU A 92 -16.95 1.37 0.84
CA LEU A 92 -17.07 1.51 -0.61
C LEU A 92 -17.64 0.21 -1.17
N GLU A 93 -18.79 0.29 -1.81
CA GLU A 93 -19.48 -0.84 -2.41
C GLU A 93 -19.33 -0.83 -3.92
N PHE A 94 -18.88 -1.96 -4.46
CA PHE A 94 -18.88 -2.24 -5.90
C PHE A 94 -19.96 -3.30 -6.16
N ILE A 95 -20.98 -2.95 -6.92
CA ILE A 95 -21.97 -3.87 -7.43
C ILE A 95 -21.62 -4.10 -8.89
N MET A 96 -21.12 -5.28 -9.20
CA MET A 96 -20.56 -5.65 -10.50
C MET A 96 -21.51 -6.59 -11.23
N TYR A 97 -21.62 -6.42 -12.53
CA TYR A 97 -22.51 -7.19 -13.38
C TYR A 97 -21.75 -7.91 -14.48
N ASN A 98 -22.24 -9.13 -14.82
CA ASN A 98 -21.73 -9.96 -15.89
C ASN A 98 -20.21 -10.15 -15.82
N GLY A 99 -19.78 -11.03 -14.93
CA GLY A 99 -18.37 -11.19 -14.69
C GLY A 99 -17.93 -12.58 -14.31
N TRP A 100 -16.65 -12.68 -14.05
CA TRP A 100 -15.97 -13.89 -13.65
C TRP A 100 -15.13 -13.65 -12.42
N ARG A 101 -15.20 -14.58 -11.49
CA ARG A 101 -14.28 -14.65 -10.37
C ARG A 101 -13.34 -15.82 -10.59
N TYR A 102 -12.06 -15.54 -10.56
CA TYR A 102 -10.98 -16.51 -10.62
C TYR A 102 -10.40 -16.65 -9.22
N GLN A 103 -10.27 -17.87 -8.77
CA GLN A 103 -9.77 -18.16 -7.44
C GLN A 103 -8.85 -19.37 -7.50
N GLU A 104 -7.63 -19.20 -7.04
CA GLU A 104 -6.71 -20.29 -6.76
C GLU A 104 -6.79 -20.69 -5.28
N ARG A 105 -6.73 -21.99 -4.99
CA ARG A 105 -6.64 -22.53 -3.63
C ARG A 105 -5.43 -23.44 -3.54
N GLY A 106 -4.70 -23.37 -2.43
CA GLY A 106 -3.51 -24.17 -2.15
C GLY A 106 -2.34 -23.28 -1.73
N LEU A 107 -1.21 -23.86 -1.40
CA LEU A 107 0.00 -23.11 -1.08
C LEU A 107 0.71 -22.70 -2.37
N ARG A 108 1.22 -21.47 -2.42
CA ARG A 108 2.07 -21.00 -3.51
C ARG A 108 3.25 -21.97 -3.66
N ASN A 109 3.51 -22.44 -4.87
CA ASN A 109 4.55 -23.41 -5.21
C ASN A 109 4.27 -24.88 -4.84
N THR A 110 3.01 -25.26 -4.60
CA THR A 110 2.64 -26.68 -4.49
C THR A 110 2.03 -27.16 -5.81
N PRO A 111 2.28 -28.43 -6.23
CA PRO A 111 1.71 -28.97 -7.48
C PRO A 111 0.20 -29.15 -7.44
N ASN A 112 -0.43 -29.04 -6.29
CA ASN A 112 -1.88 -29.25 -6.10
C ASN A 112 -2.60 -27.91 -5.84
N THR A 113 -2.60 -27.02 -6.83
CA THR A 113 -3.41 -25.81 -6.80
C THR A 113 -4.74 -26.07 -7.49
N GLU A 114 -5.84 -25.90 -6.77
CA GLU A 114 -7.18 -25.91 -7.35
C GLU A 114 -7.47 -24.53 -7.96
N PHE A 115 -7.81 -24.51 -9.23
CA PHE A 115 -8.25 -23.30 -9.91
C PHE A 115 -9.75 -23.32 -10.12
N THR A 116 -10.45 -22.33 -9.57
CA THR A 116 -11.90 -22.18 -9.70
C THR A 116 -12.21 -20.94 -10.52
N ARG A 117 -13.05 -21.11 -11.54
CA ARG A 117 -13.62 -20.03 -12.33
C ARG A 117 -15.13 -20.01 -12.14
N LEU A 118 -15.66 -18.92 -11.58
CA LEU A 118 -17.08 -18.76 -11.27
C LEU A 118 -17.66 -17.60 -12.07
N TYR A 119 -18.68 -17.86 -12.87
CA TYR A 119 -19.46 -16.81 -13.51
C TYR A 119 -20.49 -16.23 -12.55
N PHE A 120 -20.69 -14.92 -12.58
CA PHE A 120 -21.74 -14.25 -11.82
C PHE A 120 -22.51 -13.25 -12.70
N LYS A 121 -23.81 -13.21 -12.53
CA LYS A 121 -24.65 -12.15 -13.10
C LYS A 121 -24.53 -10.84 -12.32
N GLU A 122 -24.49 -10.96 -11.01
CA GLU A 122 -24.29 -9.86 -10.08
C GLU A 122 -23.34 -10.31 -8.95
N TYR A 123 -22.39 -9.45 -8.60
CA TYR A 123 -21.49 -9.69 -7.49
C TYR A 123 -21.24 -8.39 -6.73
N LYS A 124 -21.47 -8.40 -5.42
CA LYS A 124 -21.21 -7.27 -4.54
C LYS A 124 -19.88 -7.45 -3.80
N LYS A 125 -18.98 -6.49 -3.95
CA LYS A 125 -17.75 -6.38 -3.17
C LYS A 125 -17.79 -5.14 -2.31
N VAL A 126 -17.39 -5.28 -1.05
CA VAL A 126 -17.37 -4.19 -0.07
C VAL A 126 -15.95 -4.00 0.43
N PHE A 127 -15.48 -2.76 0.42
CA PHE A 127 -14.17 -2.36 0.91
C PHE A 127 -14.36 -1.45 2.14
N ASP A 128 -13.61 -1.71 3.20
CA ASP A 128 -13.63 -0.85 4.39
C ASP A 128 -12.81 0.43 4.11
N LEU A 129 -13.46 1.58 4.18
CA LEU A 129 -12.82 2.87 3.99
C LEU A 129 -11.88 3.26 5.15
N LYS A 130 -11.91 2.54 6.27
CA LYS A 130 -10.89 2.70 7.32
C LYS A 130 -9.49 2.33 6.84
N SER A 131 -9.37 1.40 5.91
CA SER A 131 -8.07 1.05 5.31
C SER A 131 -7.47 2.24 4.55
N PHE A 132 -8.28 3.11 3.96
CA PHE A 132 -7.83 4.41 3.42
C PHE A 132 -7.33 5.36 4.52
N GLN A 133 -7.81 5.20 5.75
CA GLN A 133 -7.40 6.03 6.89
C GLN A 133 -6.08 5.56 7.50
N MET A 134 -5.77 4.28 7.46
CA MET A 134 -4.53 3.75 8.01
C MET A 134 -3.31 4.21 7.21
N ASN A 135 -3.42 4.30 5.90
CA ASN A 135 -2.36 4.92 5.08
C ASN A 135 -2.21 6.43 5.33
N LYS A 136 -3.28 7.09 5.88
CA LYS A 136 -3.25 8.49 6.27
C LYS A 136 -2.26 8.79 7.41
N SER A 137 -2.14 7.87 8.38
CA SER A 137 -1.29 8.11 9.56
C SER A 137 0.20 7.93 9.28
N SER A 138 0.59 7.10 8.30
CA SER A 138 2.00 6.87 7.99
C SER A 138 2.57 7.82 6.92
N ASP A 139 1.79 8.09 5.86
CA ASP A 139 2.28 8.93 4.77
C ASP A 139 2.10 10.44 5.04
N PHE A 140 1.09 10.80 5.84
CA PHE A 140 0.79 12.20 6.15
C PHE A 140 1.52 12.74 7.39
N ILE A 141 1.84 11.88 8.35
CA ILE A 141 2.60 12.30 9.56
C ILE A 141 4.05 12.64 9.21
N TYR A 142 4.55 12.12 8.09
CA TYR A 142 5.95 12.29 7.66
C TYR A 142 6.13 13.23 6.45
N ASP A 143 5.09 13.94 5.98
CA ASP A 143 5.35 15.02 5.02
C ASP A 143 6.04 16.18 5.77
N PRO A 144 7.32 16.44 5.49
CA PRO A 144 8.09 17.50 6.18
C PRO A 144 7.43 18.87 6.10
N LYS A 145 6.59 19.09 5.07
CA LYS A 145 5.85 20.35 4.86
C LYS A 145 4.73 20.59 5.87
N MET A 146 4.31 19.54 6.58
CA MET A 146 3.25 19.61 7.58
C MET A 146 3.75 19.68 9.00
N LEU A 147 5.06 19.53 9.20
CA LEU A 147 5.69 19.49 10.51
C LEU A 147 6.21 20.88 10.91
N THR A 148 6.05 21.20 12.17
CA THR A 148 6.74 22.34 12.80
C THR A 148 8.23 22.00 12.95
N VAL A 149 9.06 23.02 13.14
CA VAL A 149 10.52 22.82 13.35
C VAL A 149 10.81 21.86 14.50
N ASN A 150 10.07 21.95 15.60
CA ASN A 150 10.25 21.04 16.74
C ASN A 150 9.89 19.59 16.37
N GLN A 151 8.79 19.38 15.61
CA GLN A 151 8.40 18.05 15.15
C GLN A 151 9.38 17.49 14.11
N LEU A 152 9.95 18.34 13.24
CA LEU A 152 11.01 17.97 12.31
C LEU A 152 12.28 17.51 13.06
N ASN A 153 12.70 18.22 14.08
CA ASN A 153 13.85 17.84 14.89
C ASN A 153 13.61 16.48 15.58
N HIS A 154 12.44 16.28 16.19
CA HIS A 154 12.09 14.98 16.77
C HIS A 154 12.03 13.84 15.73
N ALA A 155 11.57 14.12 14.51
CA ALA A 155 11.56 13.14 13.43
C ALA A 155 12.99 12.79 12.99
N ILE A 156 13.88 13.77 12.88
CA ILE A 156 15.31 13.58 12.57
C ILE A 156 15.99 12.72 13.66
N ASP A 157 15.79 13.05 14.92
CA ASP A 157 16.34 12.29 16.04
C ASP A 157 15.84 10.83 16.03
N SER A 158 14.57 10.65 15.75
CA SER A 158 13.97 9.30 15.64
C SER A 158 14.57 8.50 14.48
N LEU A 159 14.82 9.13 13.32
CA LEU A 159 15.46 8.48 12.17
C LEU A 159 16.92 8.13 12.47
N GLN A 160 17.69 9.03 13.07
CA GLN A 160 19.07 8.78 13.46
C GLN A 160 19.17 7.61 14.47
N ASN A 161 18.25 7.55 15.43
CA ASN A 161 18.19 6.44 16.39
C ASN A 161 17.85 5.11 15.70
N LYS A 162 16.96 5.11 14.72
CA LYS A 162 16.64 3.92 13.91
C LYS A 162 17.83 3.49 13.06
N ASP A 163 18.51 4.41 12.41
CA ASP A 163 19.70 4.13 11.60
C ASP A 163 20.80 3.51 12.46
N SER A 164 21.08 4.08 13.64
CA SER A 164 22.05 3.53 14.57
C SER A 164 21.69 2.12 15.05
N PHE A 165 20.39 1.87 15.29
CA PHE A 165 19.88 0.54 15.64
C PHE A 165 20.06 -0.47 14.49
N TYR A 166 19.71 -0.09 13.26
CA TYR A 166 19.87 -0.97 12.09
C TYR A 166 21.33 -1.23 11.75
N LEU A 167 22.19 -0.23 11.86
CA LEU A 167 23.64 -0.41 11.69
C LEU A 167 24.21 -1.38 12.73
N LYS A 168 23.82 -1.24 13.98
CA LYS A 168 24.24 -2.16 15.05
C LYS A 168 23.71 -3.58 14.81
N LYS A 169 22.46 -3.72 14.37
CA LYS A 169 21.87 -5.01 14.02
C LYS A 169 22.59 -5.63 12.83
N ALA A 170 22.83 -4.86 11.76
CA ALA A 170 23.55 -5.32 10.58
C ALA A 170 24.98 -5.76 10.94
N SER A 171 25.69 -5.02 11.79
CA SER A 171 27.04 -5.42 12.22
C SER A 171 27.04 -6.75 12.97
N VAL A 172 26.05 -7.00 13.84
CA VAL A 172 25.93 -8.26 14.57
C VAL A 172 25.59 -9.43 13.63
N GLU A 173 24.75 -9.21 12.62
CA GLU A 173 24.37 -10.25 11.65
C GLU A 173 25.47 -10.52 10.61
N ILE A 174 26.23 -9.52 10.20
CA ILE A 174 27.26 -9.63 9.17
C ILE A 174 28.62 -10.09 9.77
N GLU A 175 28.94 -9.69 10.99
CA GLU A 175 30.22 -9.97 11.63
C GLU A 175 30.59 -11.48 11.62
N PRO A 176 29.70 -12.42 11.95
CA PRO A 176 30.04 -13.85 11.89
C PRO A 176 30.37 -14.31 10.46
N THR A 177 29.64 -13.79 9.47
CA THR A 177 29.84 -14.15 8.05
C THR A 177 31.17 -13.59 7.52
N MET A 178 31.49 -12.35 7.89
CA MET A 178 32.77 -11.73 7.52
C MET A 178 33.95 -12.41 8.20
N ARG A 179 33.85 -12.78 9.47
CA ARG A 179 34.89 -13.56 10.17
C ARG A 179 35.15 -14.90 9.50
N PHE A 180 34.08 -15.57 9.03
CA PHE A 180 34.24 -16.82 8.28
C PHE A 180 34.99 -16.63 6.96
N MET A 181 34.73 -15.56 6.21
CA MET A 181 35.44 -15.25 4.97
C MET A 181 36.91 -14.93 5.22
N LEU A 182 37.21 -14.12 6.24
CA LEU A 182 38.60 -13.81 6.64
C LEU A 182 39.37 -15.08 7.07
N TYR A 183 38.71 -16.00 7.76
CA TYR A 183 39.32 -17.27 8.17
C TYR A 183 39.60 -18.20 6.99
N LYS A 184 38.72 -18.18 5.99
CA LYS A 184 38.89 -18.95 4.75
C LYS A 184 40.09 -18.45 3.93
N ASP A 185 40.27 -17.15 3.82
CA ASP A 185 41.37 -16.54 3.10
C ASP A 185 42.72 -16.78 3.80
N SER A 186 42.76 -16.73 5.14
CA SER A 186 43.95 -17.01 5.90
C SER A 186 44.38 -18.49 5.82
N SER A 187 43.41 -19.42 5.73
CA SER A 187 43.70 -20.83 5.54
C SER A 187 44.24 -21.14 4.13
N ALA A 188 43.74 -20.44 3.12
CA ALA A 188 44.24 -20.54 1.74
C ALA A 188 45.71 -20.01 1.62
N ALA A 189 46.01 -18.91 2.32
CA ALA A 189 47.37 -18.36 2.37
C ALA A 189 48.36 -19.31 3.08
N PHE A 190 47.89 -20.00 4.12
CA PHE A 190 48.74 -20.98 4.84
C PHE A 190 49.08 -22.22 4.01
N LEU A 191 48.18 -22.66 3.13
CA LEU A 191 48.38 -23.78 2.23
C LEU A 191 49.32 -23.44 1.04
N SER A 192 49.41 -22.15 0.66
CA SER A 192 50.29 -21.70 -0.41
C SER A 192 51.76 -21.56 0.00
N GLN A 193 52.08 -21.49 1.31
CA GLN A 193 53.45 -21.43 1.83
C GLN A 193 54.10 -22.80 2.06
N LYS A 194 53.42 -23.91 1.78
CA LYS A 194 53.94 -25.29 1.95
C LYS A 194 54.27 -25.99 0.63
N LYS A 195 54.62 -25.23 -0.40
CA LYS A 195 55.19 -25.78 -1.64
C LYS A 195 56.63 -25.36 -1.83
#